data_1ec9bd80ff6f4aa158f7f124e587ae45
#
_entry.id   1ec9bd80ff6f4aa158f7f124e587ae45
#
_cell.length_a   1.000
_cell.length_b   1.000
_cell.length_c   1.000
_cell.angle_alpha   90.00
_cell.angle_beta   90.00
_cell.angle_gamma   90.00
#
_symmetry.space_group_name_H-M   'P 1'
#
loop_
_entity.id
_entity.type
_entity.pdbx_description
1 polymer ?
#
loop_
_entity_poly.entity_id
_entity_poly.type
_entity_poly.pdbx_seq_one_letter_code
_entity_poly.pdbx_strand_id
1 'polypeptide(L)'
;MYIESIRLNNFRNYELLEMNFDQGTNILYGDNAQGKTNILEAVYLAGTSKSHKGSKDREMIRFENEESHIRMMVKKGELSYKIDMHIRKNKAKGVAINGLPIRKARELLGVVNLVFFSPEDLNIIKDGPGERRRFLDSELCQLDGVYITELAGYNHIVNQRNRLLKDCYMNPGLKSTLDVWDMQMVDYGKKIIGKREAFVEELNEIARGLHKGLTGGIEELEILYEPSVTAAEFEDKLSRNRERDLRMKLTSVGPHRDDFCVKVNGIDIRRYGSQGQQRTAALSLKLSEIYLVKKKIRDTPVLLLDDVLSELDSSRQTYLLESIHDIQTLITCTGLDDFVSHQFKINRVFQVVKGHVYMPKGF
;
A
#
# COMPACT_ATOMS: atom_id res chain seq x y z
N MET A 1 10.12 -3.23 -14.83
CA MET A 1 10.72 -1.99 -14.26
C MET A 1 11.61 -2.33 -13.08
N TYR A 2 12.58 -1.45 -12.74
CA TYR A 2 13.42 -1.64 -11.56
C TYR A 2 13.97 -0.30 -11.04
N ILE A 3 14.38 -0.30 -9.78
CA ILE A 3 15.04 0.83 -9.13
C ILE A 3 16.54 0.64 -9.32
N GLU A 4 17.21 1.62 -9.93
CA GLU A 4 18.67 1.60 -10.12
C GLU A 4 19.40 2.03 -8.86
N SER A 5 18.93 3.10 -8.21
CA SER A 5 19.60 3.67 -7.05
C SER A 5 18.67 4.47 -6.16
N ILE A 6 19.09 4.62 -4.92
CA ILE A 6 18.50 5.56 -3.97
C ILE A 6 19.60 6.37 -3.27
N ARG A 7 19.33 7.66 -3.07
CA ARG A 7 20.14 8.55 -2.25
C ARG A 7 19.27 9.22 -1.20
N LEU A 8 19.68 9.13 0.04
CA LEU A 8 19.02 9.72 1.19
C LEU A 8 19.91 10.79 1.81
N ASN A 9 19.30 11.87 2.25
CA ASN A 9 19.97 12.90 3.05
C ASN A 9 19.04 13.27 4.22
N ASN A 10 19.55 13.18 5.44
CA ASN A 10 18.85 13.44 6.70
C ASN A 10 17.48 12.70 6.80
N PHE A 11 17.46 11.43 6.40
CA PHE A 11 16.25 10.60 6.44
C PHE A 11 16.33 9.57 7.56
N ARG A 12 15.39 9.62 8.51
CA ARG A 12 15.34 8.70 9.66
C ARG A 12 16.69 8.70 10.41
N ASN A 13 17.40 7.56 10.41
CA ASN A 13 18.73 7.41 11.02
C ASN A 13 19.90 7.67 10.08
N TYR A 14 19.61 7.94 8.78
CA TYR A 14 20.63 8.18 7.78
C TYR A 14 20.94 9.68 7.64
N GLU A 15 22.19 10.04 7.83
CA GLU A 15 22.70 11.39 7.49
C GLU A 15 22.89 11.50 5.98
N LEU A 16 23.66 10.60 5.43
CA LEU A 16 23.85 10.42 3.99
C LEU A 16 23.91 8.93 3.68
N LEU A 17 23.14 8.51 2.68
CA LEU A 17 23.18 7.17 2.12
C LEU A 17 23.11 7.25 0.61
N GLU A 18 23.93 6.47 -0.07
CA GLU A 18 23.84 6.25 -1.51
C GLU A 18 23.99 4.76 -1.80
N MET A 19 23.01 4.18 -2.51
CA MET A 19 22.96 2.75 -2.83
C MET A 19 22.57 2.54 -4.28
N ASN A 20 23.24 1.59 -4.93
CA ASN A 20 22.86 1.08 -6.25
C ASN A 20 22.34 -0.35 -6.09
N PHE A 21 21.19 -0.65 -6.67
CA PHE A 21 20.59 -1.97 -6.61
C PHE A 21 20.86 -2.78 -7.88
N ASP A 22 20.81 -4.10 -7.73
CA ASP A 22 20.75 -5.03 -8.87
C ASP A 22 19.30 -5.17 -9.34
N GLN A 23 19.08 -5.59 -10.57
CA GLN A 23 17.74 -5.81 -11.14
C GLN A 23 17.02 -7.02 -10.55
N GLY A 24 17.72 -7.92 -9.88
CA GLY A 24 17.18 -9.08 -9.20
C GLY A 24 17.06 -8.86 -7.70
N THR A 25 17.51 -9.84 -6.91
CA THR A 25 17.38 -9.84 -5.47
C THR A 25 18.49 -9.06 -4.77
N ASN A 26 18.10 -8.08 -3.98
CA ASN A 26 18.96 -7.27 -3.14
C ASN A 26 18.61 -7.52 -1.67
N ILE A 27 19.57 -8.00 -0.89
CA ILE A 27 19.38 -8.32 0.52
C ILE A 27 20.05 -7.26 1.39
N LEU A 28 19.30 -6.70 2.33
CA LEU A 28 19.77 -5.80 3.38
C LEU A 28 19.74 -6.58 4.70
N TYR A 29 20.88 -7.02 5.19
CA TYR A 29 20.94 -7.79 6.43
C TYR A 29 21.67 -7.04 7.56
N GLY A 30 21.40 -7.44 8.77
CA GLY A 30 21.98 -6.87 10.00
C GLY A 30 21.02 -6.98 11.16
N ASP A 31 21.46 -6.62 12.37
CA ASP A 31 20.65 -6.67 13.58
C ASP A 31 19.40 -5.79 13.49
N ASN A 32 18.47 -6.00 14.41
CA ASN A 32 17.27 -5.16 14.51
C ASN A 32 17.65 -3.71 14.87
N ALA A 33 16.81 -2.77 14.47
CA ALA A 33 16.98 -1.34 14.67
C ALA A 33 18.23 -0.70 14.02
N GLN A 34 18.91 -1.37 13.09
CA GLN A 34 20.06 -0.80 12.36
C GLN A 34 19.64 0.17 11.23
N GLY A 35 18.38 0.15 10.79
CA GLY A 35 17.85 1.04 9.77
C GLY A 35 17.41 0.36 8.47
N LYS A 36 17.45 -0.97 8.38
CA LYS A 36 17.05 -1.73 7.20
C LYS A 36 15.67 -1.32 6.67
N THR A 37 14.65 -1.38 7.52
CA THR A 37 13.27 -0.96 7.19
C THR A 37 13.19 0.49 6.72
N ASN A 38 14.05 1.39 7.23
CA ASN A 38 14.04 2.79 6.84
C ASN A 38 14.45 3.00 5.37
N ILE A 39 15.29 2.11 4.82
CA ILE A 39 15.62 2.14 3.38
C ILE A 39 14.39 1.74 2.55
N LEU A 40 13.70 0.66 2.92
CA LEU A 40 12.46 0.25 2.24
C LEU A 40 11.38 1.33 2.37
N GLU A 41 11.26 1.96 3.55
CA GLU A 41 10.33 3.07 3.76
C GLU A 41 10.64 4.26 2.82
N ALA A 42 11.92 4.59 2.63
CA ALA A 42 12.33 5.65 1.72
C ALA A 42 11.98 5.34 0.26
N VAL A 43 12.20 4.08 -0.18
CA VAL A 43 11.81 3.60 -1.51
C VAL A 43 10.30 3.69 -1.69
N TYR A 44 9.53 3.17 -0.74
CA TYR A 44 8.08 3.19 -0.80
C TYR A 44 7.52 4.61 -0.81
N LEU A 45 8.05 5.49 0.04
CA LEU A 45 7.68 6.89 0.10
C LEU A 45 7.98 7.62 -1.21
N ALA A 46 9.14 7.38 -1.81
CA ALA A 46 9.53 7.97 -3.08
C ALA A 46 8.62 7.53 -4.24
N GLY A 47 8.12 6.28 -4.21
CA GLY A 47 7.23 5.75 -5.25
C GLY A 47 5.75 6.09 -5.06
N THR A 48 5.28 6.28 -3.81
CA THR A 48 3.85 6.42 -3.49
C THR A 48 3.48 7.77 -2.87
N SER A 49 4.47 8.57 -2.48
CA SER A 49 4.28 9.81 -1.69
C SER A 49 3.64 9.58 -0.31
N LYS A 50 3.61 8.36 0.20
CA LYS A 50 3.07 8.01 1.52
C LYS A 50 4.00 7.05 2.25
N SER A 51 4.10 7.18 3.58
CA SER A 51 4.73 6.15 4.41
C SER A 51 3.82 4.91 4.49
N HIS A 52 4.38 3.70 4.37
CA HIS A 52 3.63 2.46 4.60
C HIS A 52 3.14 2.35 6.05
N LYS A 53 3.91 2.88 7.00
CA LYS A 53 3.56 2.93 8.44
C LYS A 53 2.55 4.03 8.80
N GLY A 54 2.16 4.88 7.84
CA GLY A 54 1.31 6.04 8.10
C GLY A 54 2.00 7.16 8.88
N SER A 55 3.34 7.16 8.96
CA SER A 55 4.13 8.21 9.61
C SER A 55 3.89 9.57 8.94
N LYS A 56 3.88 10.63 9.76
CA LYS A 56 3.83 12.00 9.24
C LYS A 56 5.16 12.37 8.59
N ASP A 57 5.12 13.22 7.57
CA ASP A 57 6.33 13.64 6.84
C ASP A 57 7.45 14.13 7.77
N ARG A 58 7.12 14.93 8.80
CA ARG A 58 8.10 15.44 9.78
C ARG A 58 8.81 14.35 10.59
N GLU A 59 8.18 13.18 10.76
CA GLU A 59 8.73 12.07 11.54
C GLU A 59 9.78 11.27 10.76
N MET A 60 9.85 11.48 9.44
CA MET A 60 10.82 10.86 8.56
C MET A 60 12.13 11.67 8.44
N ILE A 61 12.12 12.92 8.91
CA ILE A 61 13.32 13.75 8.98
C ILE A 61 14.19 13.28 10.14
N ARG A 62 15.50 13.17 9.92
CA ARG A 62 16.48 12.83 10.95
C ARG A 62 16.39 13.80 12.13
N PHE A 63 16.55 13.30 13.34
CA PHE A 63 16.56 14.14 14.56
C PHE A 63 17.52 15.31 14.40
N GLU A 64 17.13 16.46 14.97
CA GLU A 64 17.88 17.74 14.93
C GLU A 64 17.96 18.41 13.54
N ASN A 65 17.46 17.79 12.45
CA ASN A 65 17.40 18.39 11.14
C ASN A 65 16.02 18.99 10.84
N GLU A 66 15.98 19.98 9.93
CA GLU A 66 14.75 20.66 9.52
C GLU A 66 14.18 20.13 8.21
N GLU A 67 15.01 19.41 7.45
CA GLU A 67 14.64 18.89 6.14
C GLU A 67 15.35 17.58 5.80
N SER A 68 14.75 16.84 4.87
CA SER A 68 15.29 15.59 4.34
C SER A 68 15.10 15.55 2.84
N HIS A 69 15.99 14.88 2.14
CA HIS A 69 15.92 14.64 0.70
C HIS A 69 16.01 13.17 0.37
N ILE A 70 15.17 12.73 -0.55
CA ILE A 70 15.23 11.40 -1.18
C ILE A 70 15.37 11.62 -2.68
N ARG A 71 16.35 10.96 -3.30
CA ARG A 71 16.44 10.81 -4.74
C ARG A 71 16.41 9.35 -5.10
N MET A 72 15.54 8.96 -6.00
CA MET A 72 15.43 7.60 -6.51
C MET A 72 15.49 7.58 -8.02
N MET A 73 16.31 6.70 -8.58
CA MET A 73 16.40 6.46 -10.02
C MET A 73 15.64 5.18 -10.34
N VAL A 74 14.70 5.27 -11.28
CA VAL A 74 13.84 4.15 -11.72
C VAL A 74 14.02 3.95 -13.21
N LYS A 75 14.14 2.71 -13.65
CA LYS A 75 14.16 2.33 -15.05
C LYS A 75 12.90 1.54 -15.42
N LYS A 76 12.22 1.96 -16.49
CA LYS A 76 11.00 1.33 -16.99
C LYS A 76 11.11 1.18 -18.51
N GLY A 77 11.43 -0.03 -18.97
CA GLY A 77 11.87 -0.23 -20.35
C GLY A 77 13.09 0.62 -20.65
N GLU A 78 13.03 1.39 -21.72
CA GLU A 78 14.11 2.31 -22.14
C GLU A 78 14.07 3.67 -21.42
N LEU A 79 13.03 3.94 -20.64
CA LEU A 79 12.85 5.21 -19.97
C LEU A 79 13.49 5.20 -18.58
N SER A 80 14.17 6.30 -18.24
CA SER A 80 14.71 6.55 -16.90
C SER A 80 13.97 7.69 -16.24
N TYR A 81 13.58 7.48 -14.98
CA TYR A 81 12.89 8.47 -14.17
C TYR A 81 13.74 8.80 -12.95
N LYS A 82 14.00 10.08 -12.76
CA LYS A 82 14.59 10.61 -11.53
C LYS A 82 13.48 11.20 -10.68
N ILE A 83 13.23 10.61 -9.52
CA ILE A 83 12.29 11.11 -8.53
C ILE A 83 13.09 11.81 -7.45
N ASP A 84 12.86 13.11 -7.29
CA ASP A 84 13.42 13.91 -6.20
C ASP A 84 12.30 14.30 -5.23
N MET A 85 12.46 13.99 -3.94
CA MET A 85 11.51 14.35 -2.89
C MET A 85 12.20 15.18 -1.81
N HIS A 86 11.60 16.33 -1.48
CA HIS A 86 12.10 17.23 -0.45
C HIS A 86 11.05 17.33 0.67
N ILE A 87 11.40 16.88 1.86
CA ILE A 87 10.53 16.86 3.05
C ILE A 87 11.02 17.95 4.00
N ARG A 88 10.11 18.78 4.50
CA ARG A 88 10.38 19.87 5.44
C ARG A 88 9.40 19.81 6.61
N LYS A 89 9.87 20.13 7.83
CA LYS A 89 9.05 20.04 9.05
C LYS A 89 7.73 20.82 8.98
N ASN A 90 7.77 22.03 8.46
CA ASN A 90 6.67 22.98 8.55
C ASN A 90 6.08 23.36 7.17
N LYS A 91 6.38 22.61 6.13
CA LYS A 91 5.88 22.87 4.77
C LYS A 91 5.42 21.55 4.14
N ALA A 92 4.53 21.64 3.17
CA ALA A 92 4.21 20.51 2.32
C ALA A 92 5.47 20.00 1.62
N LYS A 93 5.60 18.67 1.50
CA LYS A 93 6.72 18.08 0.75
C LYS A 93 6.66 18.47 -0.71
N GLY A 94 7.82 18.72 -1.29
CA GLY A 94 7.98 18.92 -2.72
C GLY A 94 8.38 17.61 -3.39
N VAL A 95 7.84 17.33 -4.58
CA VAL A 95 8.24 16.19 -5.40
C VAL A 95 8.48 16.67 -6.82
N ALA A 96 9.53 16.17 -7.45
CA ALA A 96 9.84 16.43 -8.86
C ALA A 96 10.17 15.13 -9.58
N ILE A 97 9.76 15.02 -10.84
CA ILE A 97 10.09 13.91 -11.74
C ILE A 97 10.93 14.52 -12.88
N ASN A 98 12.13 13.98 -13.08
CA ASN A 98 13.09 14.48 -14.07
C ASN A 98 13.37 16.00 -13.97
N GLY A 99 13.37 16.51 -12.74
CA GLY A 99 13.59 17.93 -12.44
C GLY A 99 12.34 18.81 -12.58
N LEU A 100 11.21 18.28 -13.05
CA LEU A 100 9.95 19.01 -13.17
C LEU A 100 9.11 18.81 -11.91
N PRO A 101 8.79 19.88 -11.15
CA PRO A 101 7.94 19.78 -9.96
C PRO A 101 6.54 19.27 -10.31
N ILE A 102 6.06 18.27 -9.59
CA ILE A 102 4.69 17.79 -9.70
C ILE A 102 3.79 18.49 -8.68
N ARG A 103 2.54 18.70 -9.04
CA ARG A 103 1.56 19.39 -8.17
C ARG A 103 0.64 18.43 -7.44
N LYS A 104 0.46 17.23 -7.97
CA LYS A 104 -0.48 16.22 -7.43
C LYS A 104 0.20 14.87 -7.31
N ALA A 105 -0.02 14.18 -6.19
CA ALA A 105 0.53 12.85 -5.94
C ALA A 105 0.20 11.83 -7.05
N ARG A 106 -0.93 11.99 -7.75
CA ARG A 106 -1.30 11.15 -8.89
C ARG A 106 -0.30 11.15 -10.05
N GLU A 107 0.51 12.20 -10.17
CA GLU A 107 1.54 12.30 -11.22
C GLU A 107 2.76 11.42 -10.90
N LEU A 108 2.94 11.08 -9.62
CA LEU A 108 3.98 10.17 -9.15
C LEU A 108 3.56 8.69 -9.26
N LEU A 109 2.28 8.41 -8.93
CA LEU A 109 1.77 7.04 -8.90
C LEU A 109 1.78 6.43 -10.31
N GLY A 110 2.29 5.18 -10.41
CA GLY A 110 2.45 4.47 -11.69
C GLY A 110 3.79 4.73 -12.41
N VAL A 111 4.64 5.68 -11.93
CA VAL A 111 6.03 5.78 -12.38
C VAL A 111 6.80 4.53 -11.97
N VAL A 112 6.63 4.11 -10.73
CA VAL A 112 7.06 2.81 -10.23
C VAL A 112 5.90 2.17 -9.48
N ASN A 113 5.66 0.89 -9.73
CA ASN A 113 4.67 0.11 -8.98
C ASN A 113 5.40 -0.71 -7.93
N LEU A 114 4.99 -0.54 -6.69
CA LEU A 114 5.63 -1.15 -5.52
C LEU A 114 4.64 -2.09 -4.83
N VAL A 115 5.06 -3.30 -4.54
CA VAL A 115 4.33 -4.20 -3.64
C VAL A 115 5.17 -4.34 -2.38
N PHE A 116 4.62 -3.88 -1.26
CA PHE A 116 5.29 -3.89 0.03
C PHE A 116 4.73 -5.00 0.92
N PHE A 117 5.59 -5.87 1.38
CA PHE A 117 5.26 -6.93 2.34
C PHE A 117 5.88 -6.59 3.70
N SER A 118 5.09 -6.68 4.74
CA SER A 118 5.54 -6.46 6.12
C SER A 118 4.76 -7.33 7.10
N PRO A 119 5.24 -7.51 8.34
CA PRO A 119 4.47 -8.18 9.38
C PRO A 119 3.14 -7.49 9.68
N GLU A 120 3.05 -6.17 9.43
CA GLU A 120 1.81 -5.40 9.60
C GLU A 120 0.71 -5.77 8.60
N ASP A 121 1.01 -6.46 7.49
CA ASP A 121 0.00 -6.91 6.51
C ASP A 121 -1.05 -7.84 7.13
N LEU A 122 -0.71 -8.49 8.23
CA LEU A 122 -1.64 -9.27 9.03
C LEU A 122 -2.83 -8.42 9.55
N ASN A 123 -2.63 -7.11 9.71
CA ASN A 123 -3.67 -6.17 10.13
C ASN A 123 -4.79 -6.02 9.09
N ILE A 124 -4.53 -6.31 7.80
CA ILE A 124 -5.56 -6.36 6.76
C ILE A 124 -6.64 -7.39 7.14
N ILE A 125 -6.20 -8.50 7.74
CA ILE A 125 -7.11 -9.56 8.18
C ILE A 125 -7.68 -9.26 9.58
N LYS A 126 -6.83 -8.87 10.53
CA LYS A 126 -7.19 -8.77 11.96
C LYS A 126 -7.92 -7.49 12.33
N ASP A 127 -7.49 -6.38 11.78
CA ASP A 127 -7.96 -5.06 12.18
C ASP A 127 -9.31 -4.69 11.56
N GLY A 128 -9.77 -3.47 11.90
CA GLY A 128 -11.05 -2.96 11.45
C GLY A 128 -11.09 -2.63 9.94
N PRO A 129 -12.27 -2.27 9.43
CA PRO A 129 -12.49 -1.95 8.00
C PRO A 129 -11.59 -0.83 7.46
N GLY A 130 -11.00 -0.01 8.34
CA GLY A 130 -10.09 1.07 7.96
C GLY A 130 -8.85 0.58 7.23
N GLU A 131 -8.22 -0.51 7.73
CA GLU A 131 -7.02 -1.10 7.11
C GLU A 131 -7.37 -1.71 5.74
N ARG A 132 -8.48 -2.43 5.64
CA ARG A 132 -8.93 -3.03 4.39
C ARG A 132 -9.28 -1.99 3.32
N ARG A 133 -9.92 -0.88 3.69
CA ARG A 133 -10.12 0.23 2.74
C ARG A 133 -8.81 0.89 2.33
N ARG A 134 -7.86 1.05 3.28
CA ARG A 134 -6.52 1.58 2.97
C ARG A 134 -5.80 0.70 1.97
N PHE A 135 -5.87 -0.61 2.15
CA PHE A 135 -5.35 -1.61 1.23
C PHE A 135 -5.95 -1.44 -0.18
N LEU A 136 -7.29 -1.50 -0.31
CA LEU A 136 -7.98 -1.33 -1.60
C LEU A 136 -7.61 0.00 -2.28
N ASP A 137 -7.62 1.09 -1.52
CA ASP A 137 -7.33 2.42 -2.06
C ASP A 137 -5.86 2.55 -2.49
N SER A 138 -4.93 1.93 -1.76
CA SER A 138 -3.50 1.94 -2.11
C SER A 138 -3.27 1.23 -3.43
N GLU A 139 -3.80 0.02 -3.57
CA GLU A 139 -3.62 -0.80 -4.77
C GLU A 139 -4.31 -0.18 -6.00
N LEU A 140 -5.57 0.20 -5.87
CA LEU A 140 -6.29 0.85 -6.95
C LEU A 140 -5.65 2.18 -7.40
N CYS A 141 -5.11 2.95 -6.45
CA CYS A 141 -4.40 4.19 -6.78
C CYS A 141 -3.11 3.96 -7.57
N GLN A 142 -2.41 2.85 -7.37
CA GLN A 142 -1.22 2.51 -8.15
C GLN A 142 -1.56 2.03 -9.57
N LEU A 143 -2.74 1.44 -9.75
CA LEU A 143 -3.18 0.80 -11.00
C LEU A 143 -4.04 1.68 -11.88
N ASP A 144 -4.78 2.63 -11.29
CA ASP A 144 -5.77 3.45 -12.01
C ASP A 144 -5.67 4.94 -11.61
N GLY A 145 -5.07 5.75 -12.49
CA GLY A 145 -4.94 7.20 -12.29
C GLY A 145 -6.29 7.94 -12.24
N VAL A 146 -7.37 7.37 -12.82
CA VAL A 146 -8.72 7.92 -12.74
C VAL A 146 -9.28 7.69 -11.34
N TYR A 147 -9.06 6.49 -10.77
CA TYR A 147 -9.48 6.17 -9.40
C TYR A 147 -8.92 7.15 -8.36
N ILE A 148 -7.64 7.54 -8.49
CA ILE A 148 -7.02 8.53 -7.60
C ILE A 148 -7.82 9.84 -7.59
N THR A 149 -8.22 10.30 -8.78
CA THR A 149 -8.95 11.57 -8.93
C THR A 149 -10.37 11.45 -8.36
N GLU A 150 -11.04 10.33 -8.61
CA GLU A 150 -12.37 10.04 -8.10
C GLU A 150 -12.36 9.91 -6.57
N LEU A 151 -11.40 9.17 -6.02
CA LEU A 151 -11.24 9.01 -4.56
C LEU A 151 -10.95 10.35 -3.86
N ALA A 152 -10.07 11.17 -4.43
CA ALA A 152 -9.76 12.49 -3.88
C ALA A 152 -10.99 13.41 -3.92
N GLY A 153 -11.74 13.43 -5.03
CA GLY A 153 -13.00 14.17 -5.17
C GLY A 153 -14.04 13.71 -4.16
N TYR A 154 -14.24 12.40 -4.08
CA TYR A 154 -15.18 11.79 -3.13
C TYR A 154 -14.84 12.17 -1.67
N ASN A 155 -13.60 12.01 -1.26
CA ASN A 155 -13.17 12.34 0.10
C ASN A 155 -13.33 13.83 0.41
N HIS A 156 -13.08 14.72 -0.56
CA HIS A 156 -13.34 16.13 -0.42
C HIS A 156 -14.84 16.40 -0.17
N ILE A 157 -15.70 15.80 -0.99
CA ILE A 157 -17.16 15.95 -0.89
C ILE A 157 -17.69 15.45 0.47
N VAL A 158 -17.25 14.25 0.91
CA VAL A 158 -17.62 13.71 2.23
C VAL A 158 -17.24 14.67 3.35
N ASN A 159 -16.03 15.26 3.28
CA ASN A 159 -15.57 16.21 4.28
C ASN A 159 -16.41 17.50 4.27
N GLN A 160 -16.75 18.06 3.10
CA GLN A 160 -17.60 19.24 2.98
C GLN A 160 -19.03 18.93 3.48
N ARG A 161 -19.60 17.80 3.07
CA ARG A 161 -20.90 17.35 3.54
C ARG A 161 -20.93 17.18 5.07
N ASN A 162 -19.92 16.56 5.65
CA ASN A 162 -19.83 16.39 7.10
C ASN A 162 -19.69 17.74 7.84
N ARG A 163 -19.01 18.72 7.25
CA ARG A 163 -18.97 20.09 7.78
C ARG A 163 -20.35 20.73 7.73
N LEU A 164 -21.01 20.65 6.57
CA LEU A 164 -22.35 21.20 6.39
C LEU A 164 -23.38 20.55 7.33
N LEU A 165 -23.31 19.23 7.56
CA LEU A 165 -24.17 18.54 8.53
C LEU A 165 -24.02 19.10 9.96
N LYS A 166 -22.81 19.54 10.35
CA LYS A 166 -22.56 20.22 11.63
C LYS A 166 -23.16 21.64 11.64
N ASP A 167 -22.98 22.37 10.53
CA ASP A 167 -23.46 23.75 10.40
C ASP A 167 -24.99 23.82 10.34
N CYS A 168 -25.65 22.84 9.72
CA CYS A 168 -27.11 22.71 9.70
C CYS A 168 -27.75 22.58 11.11
N TYR A 169 -27.00 22.13 12.11
CA TYR A 169 -27.47 22.10 13.50
C TYR A 169 -27.67 23.51 14.06
N MET A 170 -26.76 24.42 13.71
CA MET A 170 -26.84 25.84 14.16
C MET A 170 -27.73 26.66 13.21
N ASN A 171 -27.78 26.33 11.93
CA ASN A 171 -28.57 27.04 10.93
C ASN A 171 -29.35 26.05 10.04
N PRO A 172 -30.62 25.72 10.43
CA PRO A 172 -31.45 24.78 9.68
C PRO A 172 -31.71 25.16 8.21
N GLY A 173 -31.62 26.44 7.87
CA GLY A 173 -31.82 26.94 6.50
C GLY A 173 -30.81 26.42 5.50
N LEU A 174 -29.67 25.91 5.98
CA LEU A 174 -28.60 25.31 5.12
C LEU A 174 -28.96 23.90 4.62
N LYS A 175 -30.04 23.28 5.10
CA LYS A 175 -30.39 21.89 4.73
C LYS A 175 -30.58 21.70 3.22
N SER A 176 -31.09 22.68 2.50
CA SER A 176 -31.29 22.62 1.05
C SER A 176 -29.96 22.53 0.27
N THR A 177 -28.87 23.03 0.84
CA THR A 177 -27.54 22.94 0.17
C THR A 177 -26.95 21.53 0.21
N LEU A 178 -27.49 20.63 1.04
CA LEU A 178 -27.08 19.22 1.07
C LEU A 178 -27.33 18.52 -0.27
N ASP A 179 -28.36 18.91 -1.01
CA ASP A 179 -28.71 18.25 -2.29
C ASP A 179 -27.57 18.29 -3.30
N VAL A 180 -26.84 19.41 -3.36
CA VAL A 180 -25.70 19.57 -4.27
C VAL A 180 -24.55 18.63 -3.89
N TRP A 181 -24.28 18.50 -2.60
CA TRP A 181 -23.24 17.59 -2.11
C TRP A 181 -23.64 16.14 -2.22
N ASP A 182 -24.91 15.81 -1.99
CA ASP A 182 -25.45 14.46 -2.13
C ASP A 182 -25.35 13.98 -3.58
N MET A 183 -25.73 14.81 -4.56
CA MET A 183 -25.63 14.49 -5.99
C MET A 183 -24.18 14.20 -6.41
N GLN A 184 -23.23 15.07 -6.04
CA GLN A 184 -21.83 14.88 -6.35
C GLN A 184 -21.25 13.64 -5.64
N MET A 185 -21.64 13.40 -4.39
CA MET A 185 -21.21 12.26 -3.60
C MET A 185 -21.66 10.94 -4.25
N VAL A 186 -22.89 10.89 -4.76
CA VAL A 186 -23.44 9.73 -5.45
C VAL A 186 -22.68 9.46 -6.76
N ASP A 187 -22.40 10.50 -7.57
CA ASP A 187 -21.66 10.33 -8.83
C ASP A 187 -20.27 9.72 -8.61
N TYR A 188 -19.46 10.31 -7.72
CA TYR A 188 -18.14 9.76 -7.43
C TYR A 188 -18.21 8.41 -6.71
N GLY A 189 -19.16 8.25 -5.79
CA GLY A 189 -19.26 7.04 -4.99
C GLY A 189 -19.66 5.81 -5.79
N LYS A 190 -20.59 5.92 -6.74
CA LYS A 190 -20.96 4.83 -7.67
C LYS A 190 -19.75 4.32 -8.44
N LYS A 191 -18.89 5.21 -8.92
CA LYS A 191 -17.65 4.87 -9.65
C LYS A 191 -16.66 4.11 -8.76
N ILE A 192 -16.45 4.59 -7.53
CA ILE A 192 -15.56 3.94 -6.55
C ILE A 192 -16.06 2.55 -6.19
N ILE A 193 -17.36 2.40 -5.88
CA ILE A 193 -17.96 1.10 -5.53
C ILE A 193 -17.74 0.11 -6.67
N GLY A 194 -18.08 0.45 -7.91
CA GLY A 194 -17.92 -0.44 -9.05
C GLY A 194 -16.45 -0.85 -9.31
N LYS A 195 -15.50 0.09 -9.14
CA LYS A 195 -14.07 -0.23 -9.29
C LYS A 195 -13.54 -1.14 -8.17
N ARG A 196 -13.98 -0.94 -6.94
CA ARG A 196 -13.61 -1.81 -5.81
C ARG A 196 -14.20 -3.21 -5.96
N GLU A 197 -15.46 -3.31 -6.39
CA GLU A 197 -16.14 -4.58 -6.66
C GLU A 197 -15.36 -5.40 -7.70
N ALA A 198 -15.09 -4.82 -8.86
CA ALA A 198 -14.32 -5.46 -9.91
C ALA A 198 -12.88 -5.83 -9.46
N PHE A 199 -12.24 -4.98 -8.65
CA PHE A 199 -10.92 -5.27 -8.12
C PHE A 199 -10.94 -6.44 -7.14
N VAL A 200 -11.91 -6.49 -6.23
CA VAL A 200 -12.02 -7.58 -5.24
C VAL A 200 -12.36 -8.91 -5.93
N GLU A 201 -13.18 -8.90 -6.98
CA GLU A 201 -13.45 -10.09 -7.80
C GLU A 201 -12.16 -10.63 -8.44
N GLU A 202 -11.38 -9.78 -9.12
CA GLU A 202 -10.10 -10.19 -9.71
C GLU A 202 -9.10 -10.67 -8.64
N LEU A 203 -9.04 -9.98 -7.51
CA LEU A 203 -8.18 -10.33 -6.38
C LEU A 203 -8.56 -11.71 -5.82
N ASN A 204 -9.87 -11.98 -5.66
CA ASN A 204 -10.39 -13.24 -5.16
C ASN A 204 -10.00 -14.42 -6.05
N GLU A 205 -10.16 -14.28 -7.37
CA GLU A 205 -9.78 -15.34 -8.33
C GLU A 205 -8.30 -15.72 -8.19
N ILE A 206 -7.40 -14.74 -8.12
CA ILE A 206 -5.96 -14.97 -8.03
C ILE A 206 -5.60 -15.52 -6.65
N ALA A 207 -6.11 -14.90 -5.58
CA ALA A 207 -5.82 -15.27 -4.20
C ALA A 207 -6.26 -16.71 -3.88
N ARG A 208 -7.40 -17.14 -4.40
CA ARG A 208 -7.91 -18.51 -4.26
C ARG A 208 -6.93 -19.54 -4.82
N GLY A 209 -6.37 -19.29 -6.00
CA GLY A 209 -5.37 -20.17 -6.62
C GLY A 209 -4.07 -20.25 -5.82
N LEU A 210 -3.55 -19.09 -5.38
CA LEU A 210 -2.33 -18.99 -4.59
C LEU A 210 -2.50 -19.63 -3.21
N HIS A 211 -3.62 -19.39 -2.55
CA HIS A 211 -3.92 -19.98 -1.24
C HIS A 211 -3.98 -21.50 -1.29
N LYS A 212 -4.60 -22.05 -2.35
CA LYS A 212 -4.62 -23.48 -2.60
C LYS A 212 -3.21 -24.05 -2.75
N GLY A 213 -2.32 -23.36 -3.45
CA GLY A 213 -0.91 -23.75 -3.56
C GLY A 213 -0.19 -23.72 -2.21
N LEU A 214 -0.36 -22.64 -1.43
CA LEU A 214 0.27 -22.43 -0.12
C LEU A 214 -0.20 -23.45 0.94
N THR A 215 -1.40 -23.98 0.81
CA THR A 215 -2.01 -24.90 1.80
C THR A 215 -2.06 -26.36 1.32
N GLY A 216 -1.44 -26.67 0.17
CA GLY A 216 -1.50 -28.01 -0.40
C GLY A 216 -2.92 -28.46 -0.79
N GLY A 217 -3.83 -27.51 -1.04
CA GLY A 217 -5.20 -27.76 -1.43
C GLY A 217 -6.18 -28.06 -0.28
N ILE A 218 -5.73 -27.94 0.96
CA ILE A 218 -6.56 -28.26 2.16
C ILE A 218 -7.55 -27.13 2.47
N GLU A 219 -7.20 -25.88 2.15
CA GLU A 219 -8.00 -24.70 2.47
C GLU A 219 -8.49 -23.99 1.20
N GLU A 220 -9.73 -23.55 1.23
CA GLU A 220 -10.35 -22.73 0.19
C GLU A 220 -10.52 -21.30 0.70
N LEU A 221 -9.83 -20.34 0.06
CA LEU A 221 -9.93 -18.91 0.36
C LEU A 221 -11.03 -18.26 -0.48
N GLU A 222 -11.79 -17.37 0.14
CA GLU A 222 -12.79 -16.53 -0.51
C GLU A 222 -12.68 -15.09 0.01
N ILE A 223 -12.63 -14.11 -0.90
CA ILE A 223 -12.63 -12.69 -0.60
C ILE A 223 -13.90 -12.07 -1.16
N LEU A 224 -14.72 -11.48 -0.30
CA LEU A 224 -16.02 -10.92 -0.65
C LEU A 224 -16.05 -9.42 -0.38
N TYR A 225 -16.38 -8.62 -1.39
CA TYR A 225 -16.62 -7.20 -1.20
C TYR A 225 -17.93 -6.98 -0.44
N GLU A 226 -17.89 -6.17 0.61
CA GLU A 226 -19.01 -5.81 1.47
C GLU A 226 -19.26 -4.30 1.39
N PRO A 227 -19.91 -3.80 0.32
CA PRO A 227 -20.21 -2.39 0.21
C PRO A 227 -21.24 -1.98 1.26
N SER A 228 -21.07 -0.80 1.85
CA SER A 228 -22.07 -0.23 2.79
C SER A 228 -23.40 0.05 2.09
N VAL A 229 -23.37 0.19 0.78
CA VAL A 229 -24.48 0.36 -0.13
C VAL A 229 -24.04 -0.02 -1.55
N THR A 230 -24.93 -0.65 -2.31
CA THR A 230 -24.67 -0.92 -3.74
C THR A 230 -24.67 0.37 -4.57
N ALA A 231 -24.00 0.36 -5.71
CA ALA A 231 -23.98 1.52 -6.61
C ALA A 231 -25.40 1.92 -7.06
N ALA A 232 -26.30 0.94 -7.26
CA ALA A 232 -27.67 1.17 -7.69
C ALA A 232 -28.52 1.86 -6.59
N GLU A 233 -28.34 1.46 -5.33
CA GLU A 233 -29.15 1.93 -4.20
C GLU A 233 -28.57 3.18 -3.51
N PHE A 234 -27.41 3.68 -3.96
CA PHE A 234 -26.67 4.69 -3.19
C PHE A 234 -27.46 6.00 -3.01
N GLU A 235 -28.09 6.48 -4.05
CA GLU A 235 -28.86 7.71 -4.02
C GLU A 235 -30.05 7.62 -3.05
N ASP A 236 -30.84 6.55 -3.17
CA ASP A 236 -31.99 6.30 -2.30
C ASP A 236 -31.60 6.15 -0.84
N LYS A 237 -30.53 5.37 -0.58
CA LYS A 237 -30.09 5.11 0.80
C LYS A 237 -29.48 6.36 1.44
N LEU A 238 -28.77 7.17 0.68
CA LEU A 238 -28.23 8.44 1.14
C LEU A 238 -29.37 9.41 1.51
N SER A 239 -30.39 9.52 0.66
CA SER A 239 -31.58 10.33 0.90
C SER A 239 -32.33 9.88 2.15
N ARG A 240 -32.64 8.59 2.29
CA ARG A 240 -33.32 8.01 3.46
C ARG A 240 -32.54 8.22 4.76
N ASN A 241 -31.21 8.24 4.71
CA ASN A 241 -30.37 8.43 5.88
C ASN A 241 -30.13 9.89 6.26
N ARG A 242 -30.63 10.86 5.48
CA ARG A 242 -30.36 12.30 5.68
C ARG A 242 -30.66 12.78 7.11
N GLU A 243 -31.85 12.44 7.65
CA GLU A 243 -32.22 12.84 9.02
C GLU A 243 -31.34 12.19 10.10
N ARG A 244 -30.88 10.95 9.86
CA ARG A 244 -29.91 10.29 10.73
C ARG A 244 -28.56 11.00 10.65
N ASP A 245 -28.08 11.31 9.44
CA ASP A 245 -26.80 12.01 9.20
C ASP A 245 -26.80 13.40 9.86
N LEU A 246 -27.92 14.13 9.79
CA LEU A 246 -28.08 15.42 10.46
C LEU A 246 -27.96 15.28 11.99
N ARG A 247 -28.59 14.27 12.58
CA ARG A 247 -28.50 14.01 14.03
C ARG A 247 -27.08 13.61 14.45
N MET A 248 -26.43 12.71 13.66
CA MET A 248 -25.10 12.19 13.94
C MET A 248 -23.98 13.16 13.50
N LYS A 249 -24.32 14.21 12.72
CA LYS A 249 -23.38 15.17 12.13
C LYS A 249 -22.28 14.49 11.29
N LEU A 250 -22.64 13.38 10.65
CA LEU A 250 -21.70 12.49 9.95
C LEU A 250 -22.43 11.71 8.85
N THR A 251 -21.79 11.56 7.70
CA THR A 251 -22.26 10.73 6.59
C THR A 251 -22.16 9.25 6.96
N SER A 252 -23.29 8.54 6.91
CA SER A 252 -23.40 7.15 7.39
C SER A 252 -23.28 6.08 6.32
N VAL A 253 -23.38 6.41 5.04
CA VAL A 253 -23.35 5.48 3.90
C VAL A 253 -22.40 5.94 2.80
N GLY A 254 -21.85 5.01 2.05
CA GLY A 254 -20.98 5.26 0.91
C GLY A 254 -19.60 4.58 1.03
N PRO A 255 -18.73 4.66 0.00
CA PRO A 255 -17.46 3.93 -0.07
C PRO A 255 -16.51 4.12 1.13
N HIS A 256 -16.59 5.22 1.84
CA HIS A 256 -15.85 5.45 3.08
C HIS A 256 -16.28 4.56 4.27
N ARG A 257 -17.35 3.77 4.10
CA ARG A 257 -17.90 2.80 5.05
C ARG A 257 -17.80 1.35 4.60
N ASP A 258 -17.32 1.11 3.39
CA ASP A 258 -17.19 -0.23 2.83
C ASP A 258 -16.19 -1.09 3.60
N ASP A 259 -16.32 -2.39 3.40
CA ASP A 259 -15.43 -3.41 3.89
C ASP A 259 -15.22 -4.51 2.83
N PHE A 260 -14.37 -5.47 3.11
CA PHE A 260 -14.37 -6.78 2.51
C PHE A 260 -14.12 -7.85 3.57
N CYS A 261 -14.66 -9.02 3.35
CA CYS A 261 -14.52 -10.18 4.23
C CYS A 261 -13.57 -11.20 3.60
N VAL A 262 -12.73 -11.82 4.42
CA VAL A 262 -11.88 -12.94 4.00
C VAL A 262 -12.34 -14.18 4.76
N LYS A 263 -12.70 -15.21 3.99
CA LYS A 263 -13.15 -16.50 4.53
C LYS A 263 -12.19 -17.61 4.12
N VAL A 264 -12.02 -18.57 5.00
CA VAL A 264 -11.34 -19.85 4.71
C VAL A 264 -12.32 -20.97 5.04
N ASN A 265 -12.58 -21.85 4.07
CA ASN A 265 -13.57 -22.91 4.18
C ASN A 265 -14.94 -22.40 4.65
N GLY A 266 -15.37 -21.23 4.13
CA GLY A 266 -16.64 -20.58 4.45
C GLY A 266 -16.68 -19.83 5.78
N ILE A 267 -15.60 -19.83 6.58
CA ILE A 267 -15.54 -19.23 7.92
C ILE A 267 -14.79 -17.88 7.86
N ASP A 268 -15.38 -16.80 8.40
CA ASP A 268 -14.72 -15.48 8.55
C ASP A 268 -13.48 -15.64 9.44
N ILE A 269 -12.28 -15.54 8.84
CA ILE A 269 -11.01 -15.76 9.55
C ILE A 269 -10.60 -14.61 10.45
N ARG A 270 -11.18 -13.44 10.31
CA ARG A 270 -10.96 -12.33 11.24
C ARG A 270 -11.43 -12.70 12.65
N ARG A 271 -12.57 -13.40 12.73
CA ARG A 271 -13.22 -13.75 14.02
C ARG A 271 -12.81 -15.13 14.54
N TYR A 272 -12.69 -16.07 13.64
CA TYR A 272 -12.60 -17.50 13.98
C TYR A 272 -11.38 -18.20 13.40
N GLY A 273 -10.57 -17.52 12.58
CA GLY A 273 -9.37 -18.10 11.97
C GLY A 273 -8.24 -18.30 12.98
N SER A 274 -7.51 -19.40 12.83
CA SER A 274 -6.23 -19.58 13.54
C SER A 274 -5.20 -18.55 13.07
N GLN A 275 -4.17 -18.30 13.89
CA GLN A 275 -3.07 -17.39 13.49
C GLN A 275 -2.39 -17.85 12.19
N GLY A 276 -2.22 -19.17 12.01
CA GLY A 276 -1.65 -19.73 10.78
C GLY A 276 -2.52 -19.43 9.56
N GLN A 277 -3.85 -19.61 9.65
CA GLN A 277 -4.80 -19.28 8.59
C GLN A 277 -4.76 -17.78 8.24
N GLN A 278 -4.76 -16.92 9.26
CA GLN A 278 -4.71 -15.47 9.05
C GLN A 278 -3.41 -15.04 8.34
N ARG A 279 -2.25 -15.61 8.74
CA ARG A 279 -0.94 -15.34 8.10
C ARG A 279 -0.92 -15.85 6.66
N THR A 280 -1.42 -17.07 6.41
CA THR A 280 -1.47 -17.63 5.05
C THR A 280 -2.39 -16.83 4.15
N ALA A 281 -3.55 -16.40 4.65
CA ALA A 281 -4.47 -15.55 3.89
C ALA A 281 -3.87 -14.16 3.59
N ALA A 282 -3.19 -13.54 4.56
CA ALA A 282 -2.49 -12.27 4.33
C ALA A 282 -1.39 -12.42 3.26
N LEU A 283 -0.61 -13.51 3.32
CA LEU A 283 0.41 -13.82 2.30
C LEU A 283 -0.23 -14.05 0.92
N SER A 284 -1.34 -14.80 0.84
CA SER A 284 -2.07 -15.02 -0.42
C SER A 284 -2.58 -13.73 -1.02
N LEU A 285 -3.11 -12.84 -0.20
CA LEU A 285 -3.55 -11.50 -0.58
C LEU A 285 -2.40 -10.69 -1.18
N LYS A 286 -1.28 -10.63 -0.48
CA LYS A 286 -0.09 -9.87 -0.90
C LYS A 286 0.55 -10.42 -2.17
N LEU A 287 0.65 -11.74 -2.29
CA LEU A 287 1.10 -12.36 -3.53
C LEU A 287 0.18 -12.06 -4.71
N SER A 288 -1.14 -11.98 -4.46
CA SER A 288 -2.12 -11.65 -5.50
C SER A 288 -1.92 -10.26 -6.09
N GLU A 289 -1.44 -9.30 -5.29
CA GLU A 289 -1.10 -7.95 -5.76
C GLU A 289 -0.04 -8.01 -6.88
N ILE A 290 0.98 -8.85 -6.73
CA ILE A 290 2.02 -9.03 -7.74
C ILE A 290 1.42 -9.42 -9.10
N TYR A 291 0.52 -10.42 -9.08
CA TYR A 291 -0.12 -10.91 -10.29
C TYR A 291 -1.09 -9.89 -10.89
N LEU A 292 -1.84 -9.17 -10.04
CA LEU A 292 -2.71 -8.08 -10.49
C LEU A 292 -1.92 -6.96 -11.15
N VAL A 293 -0.82 -6.53 -10.51
CA VAL A 293 0.06 -5.50 -11.08
C VAL A 293 0.61 -5.97 -12.42
N LYS A 294 1.19 -7.18 -12.52
CA LYS A 294 1.69 -7.74 -13.77
C LYS A 294 0.61 -7.75 -14.87
N LYS A 295 -0.62 -8.19 -14.54
CA LYS A 295 -1.74 -8.24 -15.48
C LYS A 295 -2.15 -6.86 -15.99
N LYS A 296 -2.25 -5.87 -15.10
CA LYS A 296 -2.76 -4.52 -15.42
C LYS A 296 -1.73 -3.64 -16.12
N ILE A 297 -0.48 -3.65 -15.68
CA ILE A 297 0.57 -2.76 -16.22
C ILE A 297 1.43 -3.42 -17.32
N ARG A 298 1.32 -4.73 -17.52
CA ARG A 298 2.15 -5.55 -18.44
C ARG A 298 3.66 -5.40 -18.20
N ASP A 299 4.02 -5.22 -16.94
CA ASP A 299 5.39 -5.11 -16.45
C ASP A 299 5.46 -5.71 -15.04
N THR A 300 6.66 -5.90 -14.48
CA THR A 300 6.83 -6.43 -13.12
C THR A 300 6.90 -5.29 -12.11
N PRO A 301 6.19 -5.38 -10.96
CA PRO A 301 6.41 -4.44 -9.86
C PRO A 301 7.81 -4.63 -9.25
N VAL A 302 8.24 -3.69 -8.42
CA VAL A 302 9.37 -3.89 -7.50
C VAL A 302 8.81 -4.33 -6.15
N LEU A 303 9.40 -5.37 -5.58
CA LEU A 303 8.98 -5.94 -4.30
C LEU A 303 9.85 -5.42 -3.15
N LEU A 304 9.20 -5.07 -2.07
CA LEU A 304 9.82 -4.67 -0.82
C LEU A 304 9.38 -5.64 0.27
N LEU A 305 10.29 -6.47 0.77
CA LEU A 305 10.02 -7.48 1.80
C LEU A 305 10.70 -7.07 3.11
N ASP A 306 9.92 -6.60 4.08
CA ASP A 306 10.45 -6.15 5.38
C ASP A 306 10.29 -7.24 6.44
N ASP A 307 11.36 -7.99 6.67
CA ASP A 307 11.48 -9.06 7.68
C ASP A 307 10.39 -10.16 7.62
N VAL A 308 9.82 -10.38 6.42
CA VAL A 308 8.67 -11.27 6.23
C VAL A 308 9.06 -12.74 6.36
N LEU A 309 10.27 -13.11 5.93
CA LEU A 309 10.70 -14.51 5.93
C LEU A 309 10.77 -15.09 7.35
N SER A 310 11.16 -14.30 8.34
CA SER A 310 11.21 -14.73 9.74
C SER A 310 9.83 -15.12 10.33
N GLU A 311 8.75 -14.66 9.70
CA GLU A 311 7.37 -14.93 10.11
C GLU A 311 6.78 -16.20 9.46
N LEU A 312 7.47 -16.79 8.49
CA LEU A 312 7.00 -17.90 7.67
C LEU A 312 7.72 -19.21 8.01
N ASP A 313 7.01 -20.32 7.95
CA ASP A 313 7.62 -21.64 7.93
C ASP A 313 8.34 -21.92 6.60
N SER A 314 9.21 -22.93 6.58
CA SER A 314 10.05 -23.27 5.43
C SER A 314 9.27 -23.50 4.14
N SER A 315 8.08 -24.12 4.20
CA SER A 315 7.24 -24.36 3.01
C SER A 315 6.74 -23.07 2.40
N ARG A 316 6.25 -22.12 3.22
CA ARG A 316 5.78 -20.81 2.77
C ARG A 316 6.92 -19.91 2.32
N GLN A 317 8.11 -20.00 2.98
CA GLN A 317 9.30 -19.32 2.52
C GLN A 317 9.68 -19.76 1.11
N THR A 318 9.76 -21.07 0.86
CA THR A 318 10.04 -21.63 -0.48
C THR A 318 9.04 -21.11 -1.51
N TYR A 319 7.74 -21.22 -1.22
CA TYR A 319 6.69 -20.76 -2.14
C TYR A 319 6.81 -19.27 -2.47
N LEU A 320 7.06 -18.42 -1.46
CA LEU A 320 7.26 -16.99 -1.66
C LEU A 320 8.48 -16.74 -2.55
N LEU A 321 9.63 -17.34 -2.22
CA LEU A 321 10.88 -17.15 -2.96
C LEU A 321 10.77 -17.59 -4.42
N GLU A 322 10.10 -18.73 -4.69
CA GLU A 322 9.82 -19.20 -6.05
C GLU A 322 8.88 -18.24 -6.81
N SER A 323 7.91 -17.64 -6.13
CA SER A 323 6.93 -16.72 -6.76
C SER A 323 7.55 -15.38 -7.21
N ILE A 324 8.72 -15.03 -6.68
CA ILE A 324 9.36 -13.70 -6.88
C ILE A 324 10.68 -13.73 -7.65
N HIS A 325 11.13 -14.89 -8.13
CA HIS A 325 12.49 -15.07 -8.68
C HIS A 325 12.83 -14.15 -9.87
N ASP A 326 11.85 -13.73 -10.68
CA ASP A 326 12.05 -12.87 -11.85
C ASP A 326 11.67 -11.39 -11.60
N ILE A 327 11.63 -10.97 -10.34
CA ILE A 327 11.18 -9.63 -9.97
C ILE A 327 12.26 -8.96 -9.14
N GLN A 328 12.56 -7.69 -9.42
CA GLN A 328 13.44 -6.96 -8.52
C GLN A 328 12.86 -6.95 -7.12
N THR A 329 13.63 -7.45 -6.17
CA THR A 329 13.20 -7.57 -4.79
C THR A 329 14.24 -6.95 -3.85
N LEU A 330 13.81 -6.10 -2.94
CA LEU A 330 14.59 -5.57 -1.84
C LEU A 330 14.10 -6.24 -0.56
N ILE A 331 14.97 -7.04 0.08
CA ILE A 331 14.62 -7.85 1.24
C ILE A 331 15.41 -7.38 2.45
N THR A 332 14.74 -7.16 3.57
CA THR A 332 15.41 -7.00 4.86
C THR A 332 15.35 -8.29 5.67
N CYS A 333 16.43 -8.64 6.35
CA CYS A 333 16.52 -9.81 7.22
C CYS A 333 17.56 -9.59 8.32
N THR A 334 17.56 -10.46 9.32
CA THR A 334 18.58 -10.46 10.38
C THR A 334 19.82 -11.28 10.02
N GLY A 335 19.66 -12.32 9.18
CA GLY A 335 20.73 -13.22 8.72
C GLY A 335 20.50 -13.71 7.29
N LEU A 336 21.45 -14.45 6.75
CA LEU A 336 21.42 -14.97 5.38
C LEU A 336 21.09 -16.48 5.30
N ASP A 337 20.93 -17.15 6.45
CA ASP A 337 20.81 -18.61 6.52
C ASP A 337 19.59 -19.16 5.76
N ASP A 338 18.45 -18.44 5.82
CA ASP A 338 17.24 -18.84 5.11
C ASP A 338 17.43 -18.86 3.58
N PHE A 339 18.18 -17.91 3.04
CA PHE A 339 18.45 -17.85 1.59
C PHE A 339 19.43 -18.91 1.13
N VAL A 340 20.45 -19.21 1.94
CA VAL A 340 21.43 -20.26 1.67
C VAL A 340 20.74 -21.62 1.70
N SER A 341 19.89 -21.87 2.69
CA SER A 341 19.16 -23.14 2.83
C SER A 341 18.24 -23.43 1.67
N HIS A 342 17.60 -22.40 1.07
CA HIS A 342 16.69 -22.52 -0.07
C HIS A 342 17.39 -22.38 -1.43
N GLN A 343 18.72 -22.27 -1.48
CA GLN A 343 19.49 -22.05 -2.71
C GLN A 343 18.96 -20.87 -3.56
N PHE A 344 18.44 -19.84 -2.90
CA PHE A 344 17.85 -18.69 -3.56
C PHE A 344 18.92 -17.82 -4.21
N LYS A 345 18.69 -17.41 -5.47
CA LYS A 345 19.65 -16.59 -6.21
C LYS A 345 19.69 -15.17 -5.63
N ILE A 346 20.80 -14.85 -4.99
CA ILE A 346 21.08 -13.52 -4.47
C ILE A 346 21.95 -12.78 -5.50
N ASN A 347 21.54 -11.56 -5.85
CA ASN A 347 22.29 -10.73 -6.80
C ASN A 347 23.19 -9.72 -6.08
N ARG A 348 22.72 -9.16 -4.96
CA ARG A 348 23.51 -8.19 -4.19
C ARG A 348 23.17 -8.26 -2.70
N VAL A 349 24.20 -8.10 -1.89
CA VAL A 349 24.07 -8.13 -0.42
C VAL A 349 24.60 -6.83 0.16
N PHE A 350 23.87 -6.29 1.13
CA PHE A 350 24.23 -5.09 1.89
C PHE A 350 24.17 -5.39 3.38
N GLN A 351 25.25 -5.14 4.08
CA GLN A 351 25.26 -5.16 5.54
C GLN A 351 24.90 -3.77 6.09
N VAL A 352 23.91 -3.72 6.96
CA VAL A 352 23.45 -2.47 7.57
C VAL A 352 23.84 -2.45 9.04
N VAL A 353 24.67 -1.46 9.45
CA VAL A 353 25.16 -1.29 10.82
C VAL A 353 25.07 0.18 11.20
N LYS A 354 24.24 0.51 12.19
CA LYS A 354 24.10 1.86 12.78
C LYS A 354 23.93 2.98 11.74
N GLY A 355 23.07 2.75 10.72
CA GLY A 355 22.83 3.74 9.66
C GLY A 355 23.95 3.84 8.62
N HIS A 356 24.87 2.90 8.58
CA HIS A 356 25.85 2.75 7.50
C HIS A 356 25.60 1.46 6.74
N VAL A 357 25.87 1.49 5.44
CA VAL A 357 25.68 0.35 4.55
C VAL A 357 27.02 -0.05 3.94
N TYR A 358 27.34 -1.32 4.05
CA TYR A 358 28.58 -1.91 3.54
C TYR A 358 28.25 -3.01 2.53
N MET A 359 29.06 -3.16 1.50
CA MET A 359 29.03 -4.34 0.63
C MET A 359 30.07 -5.34 1.13
N PRO A 360 29.66 -6.51 1.63
CA PRO A 360 30.62 -7.52 2.08
C PRO A 360 31.44 -8.04 0.89
N LYS A 361 32.73 -8.31 1.11
CA LYS A 361 33.60 -8.94 0.10
C LYS A 361 33.23 -10.42 -0.02
N GLY A 362 32.86 -10.87 -1.19
CA GLY A 362 32.64 -12.30 -1.46
C GLY A 362 31.20 -12.71 -1.82
N PHE A 363 30.29 -11.75 -2.05
CA PHE A 363 28.96 -11.98 -2.62
C PHE A 363 28.83 -11.22 -3.94
#